data_84770c0c112a5a240e768cebea2cd4a7
#
_entry.id   84770c0c112a5a240e768cebea2cd4a7
#
_cell.length_a   1.000
_cell.length_b   1.000
_cell.length_c   1.000
_cell.angle_alpha   90.00
_cell.angle_beta   90.00
_cell.angle_gamma   90.00
#
_symmetry.space_group_name_H-M   'P 1'
#
loop_
_entity.id
_entity.type
_entity.pdbx_description
1 polymer ?
#
loop_
_entity_poly.entity_id
_entity_poly.type
_entity_poly.pdbx_seq_one_letter_code
_entity_poly.pdbx_strand_id
1 'polypeptide(L)'
;LAILGVTLCIGIIKSWMGVLAKAESANYSVLPENVDSQLIGIAFFFLISRSFSAGAVALSGVSTISNSVRFFRRPKKHNAALTLMIMGTITGVLLVSILYIAQVTGVTMVHDTTQYLLIEGRAPGEFFHQKPALYQIALAIYDGAPLIPQLLVFATVAVLTIASFTAFIGFPLSSSALADRRYLPVQLRSINSVGLYRNGVLLLAV
;
A
#
# COMPACT_ATOMS: atom_id res chain seq x y z
N LEU A 1 10.08 6.64 3.64
CA LEU A 1 10.36 5.46 4.47
C LEU A 1 10.91 5.84 5.84
N ALA A 2 11.94 6.69 5.96
CA ALA A 2 12.52 7.09 7.24
C ALA A 2 11.47 7.70 8.20
N ILE A 3 10.69 8.67 7.73
CA ILE A 3 9.63 9.31 8.53
C ILE A 3 8.63 8.28 9.02
N LEU A 4 8.17 7.39 8.14
CA LEU A 4 7.24 6.31 8.50
C LEU A 4 7.87 5.37 9.54
N GLY A 5 9.12 4.94 9.33
CA GLY A 5 9.84 4.08 10.26
C GLY A 5 9.98 4.72 11.66
N VAL A 6 10.36 5.99 11.72
CA VAL A 6 10.48 6.73 12.99
C VAL A 6 9.12 6.85 13.68
N THR A 7 8.07 7.20 12.92
CA THR A 7 6.69 7.27 13.46
C THR A 7 6.25 5.94 14.07
N LEU A 8 6.47 4.84 13.37
CA LEU A 8 6.11 3.51 13.86
C LEU A 8 6.94 3.09 15.08
N CYS A 9 8.24 3.39 15.10
CA CYS A 9 9.08 3.13 16.29
C CYS A 9 8.55 3.89 17.51
N ILE A 10 8.23 5.19 17.38
CA ILE A 10 7.64 5.99 18.45
C ILE A 10 6.30 5.38 18.89
N GLY A 11 5.46 4.97 17.93
CA GLY A 11 4.18 4.33 18.20
C GLY A 11 4.31 3.04 19.01
N ILE A 12 5.28 2.19 18.67
CA ILE A 12 5.54 0.93 19.40
C ILE A 12 6.03 1.24 20.82
N ILE A 13 6.94 2.20 20.98
CA ILE A 13 7.44 2.60 22.29
C ILE A 13 6.31 3.14 23.16
N LYS A 14 5.48 4.05 22.65
CA LYS A 14 4.31 4.58 23.35
C LYS A 14 3.28 3.50 23.69
N SER A 15 3.11 2.52 22.80
CA SER A 15 2.24 1.36 23.06
C SER A 15 2.73 0.53 24.24
N TRP A 16 4.03 0.28 24.33
CA TRP A 16 4.62 -0.47 25.46
C TRP A 16 4.56 0.30 26.76
N MET A 17 4.64 1.64 26.71
CA MET A 17 4.49 2.51 27.87
C MET A 17 3.01 2.68 28.29
N GLY A 18 2.06 2.19 27.51
CA GLY A 18 0.62 2.34 27.79
C GLY A 18 0.08 3.77 27.61
N VAL A 19 0.83 4.64 26.92
CA VAL A 19 0.50 6.07 26.74
C VAL A 19 -0.05 6.35 25.34
N LEU A 20 -0.28 5.31 24.54
CA LEU A 20 -0.77 5.48 23.17
C LEU A 20 -2.25 5.89 23.16
N ALA A 21 -2.55 7.03 22.55
CA ALA A 21 -3.92 7.50 22.41
C ALA A 21 -4.74 6.58 21.49
N LYS A 22 -6.05 6.55 21.70
CA LYS A 22 -6.97 5.85 20.79
C LYS A 22 -7.16 6.65 19.50
N ALA A 23 -7.38 5.95 18.39
CA ALA A 23 -7.71 6.59 17.12
C ALA A 23 -9.12 7.21 17.20
N GLU A 24 -9.36 8.24 16.42
CA GLU A 24 -10.67 8.90 16.30
C GLU A 24 -11.77 7.88 15.95
N SER A 25 -11.46 6.94 15.07
CA SER A 25 -12.38 5.90 14.65
C SER A 25 -12.56 4.74 15.66
N ALA A 26 -11.83 4.74 16.77
CA ALA A 26 -11.97 3.69 17.78
C ALA A 26 -13.37 3.71 18.44
N ASN A 27 -14.02 4.86 18.45
CA ASN A 27 -15.36 5.03 19.03
C ASN A 27 -16.48 4.84 17.98
N TYR A 28 -16.13 4.54 16.75
CA TYR A 28 -17.12 4.29 15.71
C TYR A 28 -17.68 2.88 15.85
N SER A 29 -19.00 2.74 15.79
CA SER A 29 -19.64 1.44 15.72
C SER A 29 -19.90 1.07 14.23
N VAL A 30 -19.52 -0.14 13.90
CA VAL A 30 -19.78 -0.70 12.56
C VAL A 30 -21.03 -1.54 12.66
N LEU A 31 -22.04 -1.22 11.85
CA LEU A 31 -23.17 -2.12 11.67
C LEU A 31 -22.63 -3.39 11.00
N PRO A 32 -22.89 -4.58 11.56
CA PRO A 32 -22.55 -5.80 10.86
C PRO A 32 -23.31 -5.77 9.52
N GLU A 33 -22.55 -5.76 8.43
CA GLU A 33 -23.12 -6.18 7.15
C GLU A 33 -23.81 -7.51 7.43
N ASN A 34 -25.08 -7.69 7.03
CA ASN A 34 -25.85 -8.91 7.29
C ASN A 34 -25.12 -10.15 6.76
N VAL A 35 -24.00 -10.44 7.34
CA VAL A 35 -23.30 -11.71 7.23
C VAL A 35 -23.98 -12.63 8.21
N ASP A 36 -25.27 -12.84 7.94
CA ASP A 36 -25.95 -14.03 8.40
C ASP A 36 -25.21 -15.21 7.80
N SER A 37 -24.43 -15.80 8.58
CA SER A 37 -23.74 -17.04 8.38
C SER A 37 -22.23 -16.91 8.57
N GLN A 38 -21.78 -17.66 9.47
CA GLN A 38 -20.43 -18.16 9.50
C GLN A 38 -19.88 -18.22 8.09
N LEU A 39 -18.87 -17.42 7.79
CA LEU A 39 -18.14 -17.45 6.51
C LEU A 39 -17.51 -18.83 6.36
N ILE A 40 -18.32 -19.83 6.00
CA ILE A 40 -17.93 -21.24 5.89
C ILE A 40 -17.84 -21.58 4.40
N GLY A 41 -16.83 -22.34 4.03
CA GLY A 41 -16.68 -22.88 2.70
C GLY A 41 -16.22 -21.87 1.65
N ILE A 42 -16.97 -21.72 0.56
CA ILE A 42 -16.57 -20.94 -0.62
C ILE A 42 -16.41 -19.45 -0.30
N ALA A 43 -17.29 -18.88 0.53
CA ALA A 43 -17.20 -17.45 0.92
C ALA A 43 -15.91 -17.15 1.71
N PHE A 44 -15.49 -18.02 2.60
CA PHE A 44 -14.23 -17.91 3.32
C PHE A 44 -13.02 -18.02 2.37
N PHE A 45 -13.08 -18.93 1.41
CA PHE A 45 -12.04 -19.04 0.37
C PHE A 45 -11.93 -17.76 -0.47
N PHE A 46 -13.05 -17.17 -0.87
CA PHE A 46 -13.05 -15.89 -1.59
C PHE A 46 -12.47 -14.75 -0.76
N LEU A 47 -12.77 -14.69 0.53
CA LEU A 47 -12.23 -13.69 1.44
C LEU A 47 -10.71 -13.82 1.57
N ILE A 48 -10.20 -15.03 1.75
CA ILE A 48 -8.75 -15.29 1.78
C ILE A 48 -8.11 -14.91 0.44
N SER A 49 -8.71 -15.32 -0.67
CA SER A 49 -8.19 -15.03 -2.01
C SER A 49 -8.15 -13.53 -2.29
N ARG A 50 -9.17 -12.78 -1.89
CA ARG A 50 -9.24 -11.32 -1.99
C ARG A 50 -8.16 -10.65 -1.13
N SER A 51 -7.99 -11.11 0.11
CA SER A 51 -6.96 -10.60 1.02
C SER A 51 -5.56 -10.89 0.50
N PHE A 52 -5.34 -12.09 -0.05
CA PHE A 52 -4.08 -12.47 -0.68
C PHE A 52 -3.79 -11.61 -1.91
N SER A 53 -4.78 -11.39 -2.77
CA SER A 53 -4.64 -10.53 -3.96
C SER A 53 -4.29 -9.10 -3.58
N ALA A 54 -4.94 -8.54 -2.55
CA ALA A 54 -4.61 -7.21 -2.04
C ALA A 54 -3.18 -7.15 -1.47
N GLY A 55 -2.75 -8.18 -0.75
CA GLY A 55 -1.39 -8.30 -0.20
C GLY A 55 -0.32 -8.50 -1.29
N ALA A 56 -0.66 -9.13 -2.41
CA ALA A 56 0.26 -9.36 -3.52
C ALA A 56 0.79 -8.05 -4.16
N VAL A 57 0.04 -6.96 -4.05
CA VAL A 57 0.50 -5.63 -4.50
C VAL A 57 1.79 -5.22 -3.77
N ALA A 58 1.95 -5.57 -2.50
CA ALA A 58 3.17 -5.30 -1.73
C ALA A 58 4.41 -6.02 -2.32
N LEU A 59 4.20 -7.12 -3.03
CA LEU A 59 5.27 -7.89 -3.68
C LEU A 59 5.62 -7.40 -5.09
N SER A 60 4.97 -6.38 -5.60
CA SER A 60 5.22 -5.83 -6.95
C SER A 60 6.67 -5.40 -7.16
N GLY A 61 7.37 -4.96 -6.11
CA GLY A 61 8.78 -4.62 -6.13
C GLY A 61 9.73 -5.78 -6.46
N VAL A 62 9.32 -7.03 -6.21
CA VAL A 62 10.12 -8.23 -6.49
C VAL A 62 10.36 -8.39 -8.00
N SER A 63 9.32 -8.19 -8.81
CA SER A 63 9.43 -8.26 -10.27
C SER A 63 10.36 -7.19 -10.84
N THR A 64 10.34 -5.99 -10.27
CA THR A 64 11.20 -4.88 -10.68
C THR A 64 12.67 -5.22 -10.43
N ILE A 65 13.02 -5.76 -9.25
CA ILE A 65 14.39 -6.17 -8.94
C ILE A 65 14.82 -7.34 -9.82
N SER A 66 13.95 -8.33 -10.03
CA SER A 66 14.22 -9.49 -10.89
C SER A 66 14.55 -9.06 -12.33
N ASN A 67 13.80 -8.15 -12.90
CA ASN A 67 14.05 -7.60 -14.23
C ASN A 67 15.32 -6.74 -14.30
N SER A 68 15.74 -6.17 -13.18
CA SER A 68 16.89 -5.27 -13.09
C SER A 68 18.21 -5.97 -12.74
N VAL A 69 18.22 -7.30 -12.57
CA VAL A 69 19.43 -8.06 -12.17
C VAL A 69 20.62 -7.80 -13.09
N ARG A 70 20.39 -7.57 -14.38
CA ARG A 70 21.44 -7.26 -15.37
C ARG A 70 22.22 -5.97 -15.05
N PHE A 71 21.62 -5.03 -14.34
CA PHE A 71 22.24 -3.74 -13.98
C PHE A 71 23.00 -3.78 -12.67
N PHE A 72 22.88 -4.87 -11.88
CA PHE A 72 23.59 -5.01 -10.62
C PHE A 72 25.09 -5.20 -10.82
N ARG A 73 25.86 -4.70 -9.85
CA ARG A 73 27.31 -4.90 -9.75
C ARG A 73 27.63 -6.38 -9.54
N ARG A 74 28.75 -6.85 -10.07
CA ARG A 74 29.19 -8.26 -9.85
C ARG A 74 29.56 -8.48 -8.37
N PRO A 75 29.18 -9.61 -7.73
CA PRO A 75 28.39 -10.74 -8.25
C PRO A 75 26.89 -10.43 -8.31
N LYS A 76 26.33 -10.31 -9.52
CA LYS A 76 24.97 -9.78 -9.79
C LYS A 76 23.87 -10.53 -9.05
N LYS A 77 23.90 -11.87 -9.07
CA LYS A 77 22.87 -12.72 -8.43
C LYS A 77 22.84 -12.51 -6.91
N HIS A 78 24.01 -12.49 -6.28
CA HIS A 78 24.12 -12.32 -4.85
C HIS A 78 23.61 -10.94 -4.40
N ASN A 79 24.04 -9.89 -5.08
CA ASN A 79 23.64 -8.52 -4.76
C ASN A 79 22.14 -8.29 -4.99
N ALA A 80 21.56 -8.87 -6.05
CA ALA A 80 20.11 -8.81 -6.28
C ALA A 80 19.31 -9.58 -5.21
N ALA A 81 19.79 -10.77 -4.82
CA ALA A 81 19.16 -11.55 -3.75
C ALA A 81 19.22 -10.84 -2.40
N LEU A 82 20.37 -10.25 -2.08
CA LEU A 82 20.53 -9.48 -0.84
C LEU A 82 19.61 -8.25 -0.82
N THR A 83 19.51 -7.52 -1.93
CA THR A 83 18.59 -6.38 -2.06
C THR A 83 17.13 -6.80 -1.86
N LEU A 84 16.72 -7.93 -2.46
CA LEU A 84 15.38 -8.49 -2.28
C LEU A 84 15.10 -8.86 -0.82
N MET A 85 16.07 -9.51 -0.18
CA MET A 85 15.94 -9.92 1.23
C MET A 85 15.79 -8.70 2.14
N ILE A 86 16.66 -7.71 1.99
CA ILE A 86 16.61 -6.46 2.78
C ILE A 86 15.27 -5.74 2.54
N MET A 87 14.86 -5.58 1.28
CA MET A 87 13.61 -4.92 0.93
C MET A 87 12.40 -5.67 1.52
N GLY A 88 12.37 -6.99 1.38
CA GLY A 88 11.29 -7.82 1.92
C GLY A 88 11.22 -7.75 3.44
N THR A 89 12.36 -7.79 4.12
CA THR A 89 12.43 -7.66 5.58
C THR A 89 11.92 -6.29 6.05
N ILE A 90 12.39 -5.21 5.43
CA ILE A 90 11.95 -3.85 5.78
C ILE A 90 10.44 -3.71 5.56
N THR A 91 9.93 -4.14 4.41
CA THR A 91 8.50 -4.08 4.10
C THR A 91 7.68 -4.91 5.09
N GLY A 92 8.13 -6.12 5.41
CA GLY A 92 7.47 -7.00 6.37
C GLY A 92 7.41 -6.40 7.77
N VAL A 93 8.53 -5.86 8.25
CA VAL A 93 8.59 -5.20 9.58
C VAL A 93 7.66 -3.99 9.63
N LEU A 94 7.67 -3.14 8.60
CA LEU A 94 6.77 -1.98 8.54
C LEU A 94 5.31 -2.39 8.52
N LEU A 95 4.94 -3.41 7.74
CA LEU A 95 3.57 -3.91 7.65
C LEU A 95 3.08 -4.45 8.99
N VAL A 96 3.87 -5.30 9.64
CA VAL A 96 3.55 -5.85 10.97
C VAL A 96 3.41 -4.73 12.00
N SER A 97 4.31 -3.74 11.95
CA SER A 97 4.26 -2.58 12.86
C SER A 97 2.99 -1.75 12.67
N ILE A 98 2.58 -1.50 11.42
CA ILE A 98 1.34 -0.77 11.11
C ILE A 98 0.13 -1.54 11.64
N LEU A 99 0.05 -2.85 11.37
CA LEU A 99 -1.05 -3.69 11.83
C LEU A 99 -1.14 -3.75 13.35
N TYR A 100 -0.01 -3.90 14.02
CA TYR A 100 0.05 -3.91 15.49
C TYR A 100 -0.46 -2.59 16.08
N ILE A 101 0.03 -1.46 15.58
CA ILE A 101 -0.40 -0.13 16.08
C ILE A 101 -1.87 0.12 15.74
N ALA A 102 -2.33 -0.24 14.54
CA ALA A 102 -3.73 -0.12 14.14
C ALA A 102 -4.66 -0.89 15.10
N GLN A 103 -4.25 -2.09 15.51
CA GLN A 103 -5.00 -2.90 16.46
C GLN A 103 -5.02 -2.26 17.86
N VAL A 104 -3.89 -1.77 18.36
CA VAL A 104 -3.79 -1.15 19.69
C VAL A 104 -4.55 0.18 19.74
N THR A 105 -4.48 1.00 18.70
CA THR A 105 -5.21 2.28 18.60
C THR A 105 -6.69 2.08 18.30
N GLY A 106 -7.11 0.90 17.86
CA GLY A 106 -8.50 0.59 17.53
C GLY A 106 -8.99 1.27 16.25
N VAL A 107 -8.12 1.43 15.25
CA VAL A 107 -8.52 2.03 13.96
C VAL A 107 -9.58 1.17 13.29
N THR A 108 -10.74 1.77 13.05
CA THR A 108 -11.87 1.15 12.35
C THR A 108 -12.05 1.81 10.99
N MET A 109 -12.07 1.00 9.94
CA MET A 109 -12.25 1.45 8.54
C MET A 109 -13.41 0.70 7.91
N VAL A 110 -14.29 1.44 7.23
CA VAL A 110 -15.46 0.90 6.54
C VAL A 110 -15.42 1.32 5.08
N HIS A 111 -15.82 0.43 4.19
CA HIS A 111 -15.82 0.70 2.75
C HIS A 111 -16.90 1.73 2.37
N ASP A 112 -18.08 1.60 2.95
CA ASP A 112 -19.19 2.53 2.75
C ASP A 112 -19.59 3.16 4.10
N THR A 113 -19.22 4.42 4.26
CA THR A 113 -19.44 5.17 5.50
C THR A 113 -20.89 5.51 5.74
N THR A 114 -21.71 5.58 4.68
CA THR A 114 -23.12 5.96 4.78
C THR A 114 -24.01 4.82 5.25
N GLN A 115 -23.63 3.56 4.92
CA GLN A 115 -24.45 2.38 5.22
C GLN A 115 -23.99 1.65 6.48
N TYR A 116 -22.70 1.56 6.73
CA TYR A 116 -22.14 0.67 7.75
C TYR A 116 -21.47 1.38 8.93
N LEU A 117 -21.35 2.72 8.87
CA LEU A 117 -20.70 3.48 9.94
C LEU A 117 -21.73 4.19 10.81
N LEU A 118 -21.60 4.04 12.13
CA LEU A 118 -22.34 4.85 13.10
C LEU A 118 -21.36 5.64 13.94
N ILE A 119 -21.53 6.96 13.97
CA ILE A 119 -20.81 7.89 14.83
C ILE A 119 -21.79 8.30 15.93
N GLU A 120 -21.51 7.92 17.17
CA GLU A 120 -22.39 8.18 18.33
C GLU A 120 -23.85 7.70 18.09
N GLY A 121 -23.99 6.56 17.39
CA GLY A 121 -25.31 5.98 17.12
C GLY A 121 -26.09 6.61 15.95
N ARG A 122 -25.49 7.55 15.22
CA ARG A 122 -26.10 8.18 14.04
C ARG A 122 -25.27 7.90 12.79
N ALA A 123 -25.95 7.73 11.65
CA ALA A 123 -25.28 7.65 10.37
C ALA A 123 -24.57 8.97 10.05
N PRO A 124 -23.31 8.95 9.59
CA PRO A 124 -22.62 10.16 9.17
C PRO A 124 -23.34 10.79 7.97
N GLY A 125 -23.26 12.13 7.84
CA GLY A 125 -23.82 12.82 6.68
C GLY A 125 -23.15 12.42 5.36
N GLU A 126 -23.84 12.64 4.24
CA GLU A 126 -23.37 12.26 2.88
C GLU A 126 -21.99 12.80 2.50
N PHE A 127 -21.54 13.88 3.13
CA PHE A 127 -20.22 14.50 2.89
C PHE A 127 -19.14 14.05 3.85
N PHE A 128 -19.41 13.06 4.70
CA PHE A 128 -18.42 12.54 5.63
C PHE A 128 -17.41 11.67 4.90
N HIS A 129 -16.15 12.07 4.93
CA HIS A 129 -15.04 11.29 4.43
C HIS A 129 -14.15 10.81 5.57
N GLN A 130 -14.07 9.49 5.70
CA GLN A 130 -13.22 8.89 6.71
C GLN A 130 -11.74 9.18 6.41
N LYS A 131 -11.00 9.61 7.43
CA LYS A 131 -9.56 9.87 7.30
C LYS A 131 -8.80 8.58 6.97
N PRO A 132 -7.75 8.62 6.15
CA PRO A 132 -6.94 7.44 5.86
C PRO A 132 -6.39 6.79 7.14
N ALA A 133 -6.34 5.45 7.18
CA ALA A 133 -5.91 4.70 8.36
C ALA A 133 -4.52 5.13 8.87
N LEU A 134 -3.57 5.32 7.95
CA LEU A 134 -2.21 5.75 8.30
C LEU A 134 -2.19 7.14 8.98
N TYR A 135 -3.06 8.05 8.54
CA TYR A 135 -3.20 9.38 9.15
C TYR A 135 -3.79 9.29 10.55
N GLN A 136 -4.81 8.45 10.77
CA GLN A 136 -5.41 8.23 12.08
C GLN A 136 -4.41 7.62 13.06
N ILE A 137 -3.62 6.63 12.60
CA ILE A 137 -2.53 6.05 13.40
C ILE A 137 -1.52 7.12 13.80
N ALA A 138 -1.11 7.97 12.86
CA ALA A 138 -0.16 9.02 13.14
C ALA A 138 -0.72 10.07 14.11
N LEU A 139 -2.00 10.45 13.99
CA LEU A 139 -2.67 11.33 14.95
C LEU A 139 -2.68 10.73 16.37
N ALA A 140 -2.96 9.43 16.49
CA ALA A 140 -2.95 8.75 17.78
C ALA A 140 -1.54 8.70 18.39
N ILE A 141 -0.49 8.52 17.58
CA ILE A 141 0.91 8.51 18.05
C ILE A 141 1.34 9.89 18.55
N TYR A 142 0.92 10.96 17.88
CA TYR A 142 1.33 12.33 18.20
C TYR A 142 0.28 13.12 19.00
N ASP A 143 -0.62 12.42 19.71
CA ASP A 143 -1.61 12.98 20.63
C ASP A 143 -2.47 14.10 19.99
N GLY A 144 -2.83 13.91 18.72
CA GLY A 144 -3.65 14.86 17.97
C GLY A 144 -2.90 16.05 17.37
N ALA A 145 -1.58 16.16 17.56
CA ALA A 145 -0.79 17.21 16.91
C ALA A 145 -0.74 16.99 15.39
N PRO A 146 -1.31 17.87 14.54
CA PRO A 146 -1.55 17.56 13.14
C PRO A 146 -0.32 17.69 12.24
N LEU A 147 0.74 18.36 12.69
CA LEU A 147 1.86 18.77 11.85
C LEU A 147 2.66 17.58 11.30
N ILE A 148 3.00 16.63 12.17
CA ILE A 148 3.76 15.42 11.76
C ILE A 148 2.91 14.45 10.93
N PRO A 149 1.64 14.14 11.32
CA PRO A 149 0.75 13.37 10.47
C PRO A 149 0.53 13.96 9.08
N GLN A 150 0.39 15.29 8.95
CA GLN A 150 0.28 15.96 7.66
C GLN A 150 1.54 15.79 6.81
N LEU A 151 2.71 15.94 7.43
CA LEU A 151 3.99 15.71 6.75
C LEU A 151 4.14 14.26 6.30
N LEU A 152 3.65 13.29 7.08
CA LEU A 152 3.62 11.88 6.70
C LEU A 152 2.73 11.66 5.47
N VAL A 153 1.53 12.25 5.44
CA VAL A 153 0.64 12.17 4.27
C VAL A 153 1.30 12.78 3.04
N PHE A 154 1.90 13.95 3.17
CA PHE A 154 2.62 14.57 2.06
C PHE A 154 3.77 13.69 1.54
N ALA A 155 4.54 13.11 2.46
CA ALA A 155 5.61 12.17 2.10
C ALA A 155 5.07 10.90 1.40
N THR A 156 3.93 10.36 1.84
CA THR A 156 3.30 9.20 1.18
C THR A 156 2.80 9.54 -0.22
N VAL A 157 2.18 10.70 -0.41
CA VAL A 157 1.75 11.18 -1.73
C VAL A 157 2.96 11.34 -2.66
N ALA A 158 4.05 11.94 -2.18
CA ALA A 158 5.28 12.10 -2.96
C ALA A 158 5.86 10.74 -3.39
N VAL A 159 5.92 9.76 -2.47
CA VAL A 159 6.40 8.40 -2.78
C VAL A 159 5.49 7.71 -3.79
N LEU A 160 4.17 7.82 -3.65
CA LEU A 160 3.21 7.24 -4.59
C LEU A 160 3.33 7.87 -5.98
N THR A 161 3.57 9.18 -6.05
CA THR A 161 3.82 9.88 -7.31
C THR A 161 5.09 9.34 -7.99
N ILE A 162 6.19 9.20 -7.26
CA ILE A 162 7.43 8.62 -7.79
C ILE A 162 7.21 7.16 -8.23
N ALA A 163 6.49 6.37 -7.43
CA ALA A 163 6.15 4.99 -7.77
C ALA A 163 5.34 4.91 -9.08
N SER A 164 4.40 5.82 -9.29
CA SER A 164 3.63 5.94 -10.52
C SER A 164 4.54 6.21 -11.73
N PHE A 165 5.51 7.11 -11.61
CA PHE A 165 6.50 7.34 -12.68
C PHE A 165 7.31 6.10 -13.03
N THR A 166 7.66 5.25 -12.05
CA THR A 166 8.39 4.01 -12.35
C THR A 166 7.57 3.03 -13.18
N ALA A 167 6.24 3.03 -13.05
CA ALA A 167 5.35 2.22 -13.88
C ALA A 167 5.40 2.65 -15.36
N PHE A 168 5.46 3.96 -15.63
CA PHE A 168 5.59 4.50 -16.99
C PHE A 168 6.92 4.14 -17.68
N ILE A 169 7.94 3.76 -16.92
CA ILE A 169 9.21 3.25 -17.47
C ILE A 169 9.18 1.72 -17.56
N GLY A 170 8.71 1.04 -16.52
CA GLY A 170 8.76 -0.41 -16.41
C GLY A 170 7.80 -1.15 -17.35
N PHE A 171 6.57 -0.65 -17.47
CA PHE A 171 5.56 -1.28 -18.33
C PHE A 171 5.92 -1.27 -19.81
N PRO A 172 6.32 -0.13 -20.43
CA PRO A 172 6.73 -0.12 -21.83
C PRO A 172 7.92 -1.02 -22.11
N LEU A 173 8.88 -1.09 -21.21
CA LEU A 173 10.06 -1.95 -21.34
C LEU A 173 9.66 -3.43 -21.32
N SER A 174 8.78 -3.83 -20.40
CA SER A 174 8.29 -5.21 -20.28
C SER A 174 7.41 -5.58 -21.46
N SER A 175 6.52 -4.69 -21.90
CA SER A 175 5.63 -4.91 -23.05
C SER A 175 6.41 -5.01 -24.36
N SER A 176 7.49 -4.24 -24.55
CA SER A 176 8.34 -4.36 -25.71
C SER A 176 9.08 -5.70 -25.76
N ALA A 177 9.56 -6.21 -24.62
CA ALA A 177 10.21 -7.51 -24.54
C ALA A 177 9.24 -8.66 -24.85
N LEU A 178 7.97 -8.54 -24.47
CA LEU A 178 6.91 -9.49 -24.83
C LEU A 178 6.51 -9.38 -26.31
N ALA A 179 6.49 -8.18 -26.88
CA ALA A 179 6.25 -7.96 -28.31
C ALA A 179 7.38 -8.52 -29.17
N ASP A 180 8.63 -8.46 -28.72
CA ASP A 180 9.76 -9.12 -29.38
C ASP A 180 9.58 -10.64 -29.48
N ARG A 181 8.97 -11.23 -28.45
CA ARG A 181 8.64 -12.66 -28.42
C ARG A 181 7.30 -13.01 -29.05
N ARG A 182 6.62 -12.06 -29.70
CA ARG A 182 5.31 -12.21 -30.37
C ARG A 182 4.14 -12.54 -29.42
N TYR A 183 4.26 -12.30 -28.14
CA TYR A 183 3.14 -12.43 -27.20
C TYR A 183 2.24 -11.19 -27.17
N LEU A 184 2.75 -10.04 -27.61
CA LEU A 184 2.02 -8.78 -27.73
C LEU A 184 2.14 -8.20 -29.15
N PRO A 185 1.24 -7.28 -29.53
CA PRO A 185 1.28 -6.62 -30.84
C PRO A 185 2.61 -5.94 -31.11
N VAL A 186 3.10 -6.05 -32.34
CA VAL A 186 4.41 -5.54 -32.78
C VAL A 186 4.54 -4.01 -32.61
N GLN A 187 3.41 -3.30 -32.57
CA GLN A 187 3.36 -1.86 -32.35
C GLN A 187 3.97 -1.42 -31.01
N LEU A 188 3.97 -2.31 -29.99
CA LEU A 188 4.56 -2.03 -28.68
C LEU A 188 6.09 -2.15 -28.67
N ARG A 189 6.66 -2.73 -29.73
CA ARG A 189 8.11 -2.83 -29.93
C ARG A 189 8.71 -1.52 -30.44
N SER A 190 7.92 -0.66 -31.10
CA SER A 190 8.42 0.53 -31.78
C SER A 190 9.00 1.55 -30.78
N ILE A 191 10.28 1.86 -30.97
CA ILE A 191 10.99 2.91 -30.26
C ILE A 191 10.93 4.17 -31.12
N ASN A 192 10.55 5.29 -30.55
CA ASN A 192 10.53 6.58 -31.23
C ASN A 192 11.98 7.10 -31.41
N SER A 193 12.18 8.09 -32.29
CA SER A 193 13.46 8.78 -32.53
C SER A 193 14.15 9.32 -31.26
N VAL A 194 13.39 9.50 -30.18
CA VAL A 194 13.86 9.94 -28.85
C VAL A 194 14.17 8.76 -27.90
N GLY A 195 14.13 7.51 -28.38
CA GLY A 195 14.43 6.33 -27.56
C GLY A 195 13.33 5.88 -26.59
N LEU A 196 12.10 6.41 -26.71
CA LEU A 196 10.95 6.09 -25.87
C LEU A 196 9.98 5.11 -26.55
N TYR A 197 9.46 4.16 -25.79
CA TYR A 197 8.39 3.24 -26.22
C TYR A 197 7.02 3.95 -26.16
N ARG A 198 6.79 4.87 -27.11
CA ARG A 198 5.61 5.74 -27.15
C ARG A 198 4.30 4.99 -27.02
N ASN A 199 4.13 3.90 -27.74
CA ASN A 199 2.88 3.14 -27.74
C ASN A 199 2.62 2.43 -26.41
N GLY A 200 3.67 1.98 -25.71
CA GLY A 200 3.56 1.41 -24.38
C GLY A 200 3.16 2.46 -23.32
N VAL A 201 3.70 3.67 -23.43
CA VAL A 201 3.33 4.79 -22.54
C VAL A 201 1.89 5.24 -22.79
N LEU A 202 1.46 5.37 -24.05
CA LEU A 202 0.07 5.72 -24.39
C LEU A 202 -0.92 4.68 -23.87
N LEU A 203 -0.59 3.39 -23.99
CA LEU A 203 -1.47 2.31 -23.51
C LEU A 203 -1.64 2.32 -21.99
N LEU A 204 -0.65 2.81 -21.24
CA LEU A 204 -0.75 2.95 -19.79
C LEU A 204 -1.52 4.21 -19.36
N ALA A 205 -1.57 5.23 -20.23
CA ALA A 205 -2.17 6.53 -19.93
C ALA A 205 -3.69 6.59 -20.24
N VAL A 206 -4.22 5.59 -20.96
CA VAL A 206 -5.66 5.43 -21.30
C VAL A 206 -6.34 4.51 -20.31
#